data_e4f1f10fcc4eb190969de5a22fa9713e
#
_entry.id   e4f1f10fcc4eb190969de5a22fa9713e
#
_cell.length_a   1.000
_cell.length_b   1.000
_cell.length_c   1.000
_cell.angle_alpha   90.00
_cell.angle_beta   90.00
_cell.angle_gamma   90.00
#
_symmetry.space_group_name_H-M   'P 1'
#
loop_
_entity.id
_entity.type
_entity.pdbx_description
1 polymer ?
#
loop_
_entity_poly.entity_id
_entity_poly.type
_entity_poly.pdbx_seq_one_letter_code
_entity_poly.pdbx_strand_id
1 'polypeptide(L)'
;VGKRFSIDRKRFYMTGHSGGARVAMQVALSTNQIAGVIASSAGYPDATPRASVPFVVFGTAGTEDFNHLEMRLLDRALTSPHRLAVFEGGHTLPPADVALAAVEWLELQAMKSGARPIDAALVDRLWQKREHAIESVATRSGTLPLLQAAVEDFTGLRDVAPATARATALGKDKAVIEALAHQQRVDAEEARTIDRMRTLEAGLQEPSKRRESLGDLEGILTRLSRSANAPADSLERQSARRILRTVTMGAAERTQDKDYLQMLAKYRLGR
;
A
#
# COMPACT_ATOMS: atom_id res chain seq x y z
N VAL A 1 1.93 -31.79 -7.13
CA VAL A 1 3.21 -31.06 -6.99
C VAL A 1 4.08 -31.78 -5.97
N GLY A 2 3.66 -32.00 -4.71
CA GLY A 2 4.46 -32.60 -3.64
C GLY A 2 4.93 -34.06 -3.87
N LYS A 3 4.38 -34.77 -4.86
CA LYS A 3 4.88 -36.09 -5.27
C LYS A 3 6.09 -36.01 -6.24
N ARG A 4 6.31 -34.83 -6.85
CA ARG A 4 7.35 -34.62 -7.88
C ARG A 4 8.52 -33.76 -7.39
N PHE A 5 8.32 -32.96 -6.34
CA PHE A 5 9.27 -32.00 -5.84
C PHE A 5 9.38 -32.09 -4.33
N SER A 6 10.58 -31.92 -3.80
CA SER A 6 10.79 -31.66 -2.39
C SER A 6 10.29 -30.25 -2.06
N ILE A 7 9.23 -30.18 -1.26
CA ILE A 7 8.60 -28.91 -0.86
C ILE A 7 8.79 -28.71 0.63
N ASP A 8 9.28 -27.54 1.00
CA ASP A 8 9.30 -27.10 2.38
C ASP A 8 7.91 -26.59 2.79
N ARG A 9 7.18 -27.41 3.54
CA ARG A 9 5.83 -27.10 4.00
C ARG A 9 5.75 -25.95 5.00
N LYS A 10 6.87 -25.58 5.63
CA LYS A 10 6.94 -24.44 6.55
C LYS A 10 7.11 -23.11 5.83
N ARG A 11 7.43 -23.13 4.54
CA ARG A 11 7.71 -21.96 3.72
C ARG A 11 6.89 -21.94 2.44
N PHE A 12 5.59 -22.15 2.60
CA PHE A 12 4.65 -22.08 1.49
C PHE A 12 4.04 -20.68 1.44
N TYR A 13 4.29 -19.98 0.35
CA TYR A 13 3.89 -18.59 0.17
C TYR A 13 2.92 -18.46 -0.99
N MET A 14 2.07 -17.43 -0.93
CA MET A 14 1.19 -17.06 -2.02
C MET A 14 1.49 -15.65 -2.49
N THR A 15 1.22 -15.37 -3.75
CA THR A 15 1.31 -14.03 -4.31
C THR A 15 0.14 -13.80 -5.25
N GLY A 16 -0.24 -12.53 -5.38
CA GLY A 16 -1.26 -12.10 -6.32
C GLY A 16 -1.25 -10.60 -6.54
N HIS A 17 -1.87 -10.18 -7.63
CA HIS A 17 -2.06 -8.77 -7.95
C HIS A 17 -3.55 -8.45 -8.04
N SER A 18 -3.99 -7.32 -7.48
CA SER A 18 -5.39 -6.85 -7.53
C SER A 18 -6.36 -7.92 -7.00
N GLY A 19 -7.34 -8.34 -7.77
CA GLY A 19 -8.24 -9.46 -7.40
C GLY A 19 -7.51 -10.74 -7.04
N GLY A 20 -6.36 -11.05 -7.69
CA GLY A 20 -5.52 -12.20 -7.36
C GLY A 20 -4.88 -12.09 -5.96
N ALA A 21 -4.57 -10.87 -5.49
CA ALA A 21 -4.08 -10.65 -4.13
C ALA A 21 -5.17 -10.93 -3.10
N ARG A 22 -6.41 -10.51 -3.35
CA ARG A 22 -7.57 -10.82 -2.49
C ARG A 22 -7.80 -12.34 -2.40
N VAL A 23 -7.71 -13.04 -3.53
CA VAL A 23 -7.81 -14.51 -3.56
C VAL A 23 -6.68 -15.15 -2.76
N ALA A 24 -5.42 -14.70 -2.92
CA ALA A 24 -4.28 -15.20 -2.17
C ALA A 24 -4.48 -15.02 -0.65
N MET A 25 -4.93 -13.84 -0.21
CA MET A 25 -5.27 -13.58 1.18
C MET A 25 -6.42 -14.47 1.67
N GLN A 26 -7.50 -14.61 0.89
CA GLN A 26 -8.64 -15.47 1.24
C GLN A 26 -8.21 -16.93 1.44
N VAL A 27 -7.40 -17.47 0.53
CA VAL A 27 -6.87 -18.83 0.66
C VAL A 27 -6.00 -18.95 1.90
N ALA A 28 -5.11 -17.99 2.16
CA ALA A 28 -4.25 -18.00 3.34
C ALA A 28 -5.06 -17.94 4.65
N LEU A 29 -6.15 -17.18 4.69
CA LEU A 29 -7.07 -17.11 5.83
C LEU A 29 -7.88 -18.40 6.03
N SER A 30 -8.10 -19.16 4.97
CA SER A 30 -8.91 -20.39 5.00
C SER A 30 -8.09 -21.65 5.32
N THR A 31 -6.76 -21.54 5.34
CA THR A 31 -5.87 -22.68 5.57
C THR A 31 -4.72 -22.31 6.52
N ASN A 32 -4.23 -23.31 7.28
CA ASN A 32 -3.05 -23.12 8.14
C ASN A 32 -1.73 -23.51 7.44
N GLN A 33 -1.71 -23.56 6.10
CA GLN A 33 -0.57 -24.04 5.32
C GLN A 33 0.26 -22.93 4.71
N ILE A 34 -0.23 -21.69 4.73
CA ILE A 34 0.44 -20.55 4.11
C ILE A 34 1.25 -19.80 5.17
N ALA A 35 2.55 -19.68 4.94
CA ALA A 35 3.47 -18.97 5.83
C ALA A 35 3.48 -17.46 5.57
N GLY A 36 3.16 -17.03 4.36
CA GLY A 36 3.10 -15.60 4.02
C GLY A 36 2.46 -15.32 2.67
N VAL A 37 2.02 -14.07 2.50
CA VAL A 37 1.39 -13.57 1.28
C VAL A 37 2.11 -12.32 0.80
N ILE A 38 2.44 -12.29 -0.50
CA ILE A 38 2.82 -11.05 -1.19
C ILE A 38 1.56 -10.52 -1.88
N ALA A 39 0.99 -9.45 -1.33
CA ALA A 39 -0.26 -8.85 -1.77
C ALA A 39 0.02 -7.57 -2.55
N SER A 40 -0.11 -7.61 -3.88
CA SER A 40 0.18 -6.47 -4.75
C SER A 40 -1.10 -5.75 -5.16
N SER A 41 -1.16 -4.43 -4.88
CA SER A 41 -2.25 -3.52 -5.31
C SER A 41 -3.65 -3.90 -4.83
N ALA A 42 -3.78 -4.76 -3.86
CA ALA A 42 -4.98 -5.05 -3.07
C ALA A 42 -4.59 -5.92 -1.87
N GLY A 43 -5.33 -5.83 -0.79
CA GLY A 43 -5.02 -6.55 0.43
C GLY A 43 -6.12 -7.52 0.83
N TYR A 44 -7.08 -7.03 1.54
CA TYR A 44 -8.06 -7.87 2.21
C TYR A 44 -9.22 -8.26 1.30
N PRO A 45 -9.74 -9.50 1.41
CA PRO A 45 -10.93 -9.90 0.70
C PRO A 45 -12.20 -9.25 1.28
N ASP A 46 -12.20 -8.90 2.57
CA ASP A 46 -13.34 -8.33 3.29
C ASP A 46 -13.20 -6.81 3.43
N ALA A 47 -14.33 -6.11 3.59
CA ALA A 47 -14.36 -4.66 3.80
C ALA A 47 -13.70 -4.22 5.12
N THR A 48 -13.68 -5.11 6.12
CA THR A 48 -13.06 -4.85 7.42
C THR A 48 -11.85 -5.75 7.62
N PRO A 49 -10.62 -5.20 7.55
CA PRO A 49 -9.40 -5.97 7.78
C PRO A 49 -9.35 -6.55 9.20
N ARG A 50 -8.82 -7.76 9.33
CA ARG A 50 -8.49 -8.33 10.64
C ARG A 50 -7.19 -7.70 11.13
N ALA A 51 -7.14 -7.34 12.41
CA ALA A 51 -5.94 -6.77 13.00
C ALA A 51 -4.78 -7.76 13.07
N SER A 52 -5.04 -9.07 13.12
CA SER A 52 -4.01 -10.10 13.16
C SER A 52 -4.36 -11.26 12.22
N VAL A 53 -3.34 -11.78 11.55
CA VAL A 53 -3.43 -12.96 10.67
C VAL A 53 -2.31 -13.96 11.04
N PRO A 54 -2.52 -15.28 10.83
CA PRO A 54 -1.56 -16.31 11.24
C PRO A 54 -0.38 -16.51 10.25
N PHE A 55 -0.15 -15.54 9.38
CA PHE A 55 0.92 -15.54 8.36
C PHE A 55 1.47 -14.12 8.19
N VAL A 56 2.64 -14.01 7.58
CA VAL A 56 3.26 -12.70 7.31
C VAL A 56 2.72 -12.10 6.02
N VAL A 57 2.63 -10.76 5.94
CA VAL A 57 2.10 -10.06 4.77
C VAL A 57 3.09 -9.05 4.23
N PHE A 58 3.46 -9.17 2.97
CA PHE A 58 4.20 -8.13 2.25
C PHE A 58 3.27 -7.48 1.21
N GLY A 59 2.84 -6.26 1.48
CA GLY A 59 2.04 -5.46 0.56
C GLY A 59 2.90 -4.67 -0.41
N THR A 60 2.42 -4.47 -1.65
CA THR A 60 3.00 -3.50 -2.57
C THR A 60 1.91 -2.63 -3.18
N ALA A 61 2.18 -1.34 -3.40
CA ALA A 61 1.26 -0.42 -4.05
C ALA A 61 2.03 0.67 -4.81
N GLY A 62 1.52 1.06 -5.97
CA GLY A 62 2.05 2.22 -6.68
C GLY A 62 1.65 3.54 -6.02
N THR A 63 2.45 4.60 -6.18
CA THR A 63 2.14 5.95 -5.68
C THR A 63 0.84 6.52 -6.24
N GLU A 64 0.45 6.11 -7.44
CA GLU A 64 -0.78 6.49 -8.13
C GLU A 64 -1.78 5.34 -8.29
N ASP A 65 -1.61 4.25 -7.54
CA ASP A 65 -2.53 3.11 -7.53
C ASP A 65 -3.86 3.52 -6.88
N PHE A 66 -4.98 3.22 -7.52
CA PHE A 66 -6.31 3.51 -6.96
C PHE A 66 -6.62 2.70 -5.69
N ASN A 67 -5.89 1.61 -5.42
CA ASN A 67 -5.95 0.86 -4.17
C ASN A 67 -4.85 1.28 -3.16
N HIS A 68 -4.07 2.33 -3.44
CA HIS A 68 -3.01 2.79 -2.55
C HIS A 68 -3.51 3.06 -1.12
N LEU A 69 -4.63 3.77 -1.00
CA LEU A 69 -5.23 4.08 0.31
C LEU A 69 -5.66 2.80 1.04
N GLU A 70 -6.26 1.84 0.33
CA GLU A 70 -6.62 0.53 0.91
C GLU A 70 -5.39 -0.18 1.48
N MET A 71 -4.29 -0.21 0.72
CA MET A 71 -3.04 -0.85 1.17
C MET A 71 -2.43 -0.15 2.39
N ARG A 72 -2.49 1.17 2.45
CA ARG A 72 -2.04 1.92 3.63
C ARG A 72 -2.93 1.71 4.86
N LEU A 73 -4.24 1.57 4.66
CA LEU A 73 -5.17 1.25 5.76
C LEU A 73 -4.92 -0.17 6.28
N LEU A 74 -4.68 -1.14 5.37
CA LEU A 74 -4.30 -2.50 5.74
C LEU A 74 -2.99 -2.53 6.55
N ASP A 75 -1.95 -1.83 6.08
CA ASP A 75 -0.65 -1.70 6.75
C ASP A 75 -0.80 -1.15 8.18
N ARG A 76 -1.65 -0.14 8.37
CA ARG A 76 -1.93 0.42 9.71
C ARG A 76 -2.77 -0.49 10.60
N ALA A 77 -3.62 -1.32 10.02
CA ALA A 77 -4.53 -2.18 10.77
C ALA A 77 -3.87 -3.48 11.23
N LEU A 78 -2.89 -3.99 10.49
CA LEU A 78 -2.21 -5.24 10.82
C LEU A 78 -1.29 -5.07 12.02
N THR A 79 -1.37 -6.03 12.94
CA THR A 79 -0.47 -6.16 14.11
C THR A 79 0.44 -7.39 14.00
N SER A 80 0.11 -8.35 13.14
CA SER A 80 1.00 -9.45 12.76
C SER A 80 2.14 -8.94 11.87
N PRO A 81 3.27 -9.67 11.73
CA PRO A 81 4.40 -9.20 10.92
C PRO A 81 3.98 -8.87 9.50
N HIS A 82 4.17 -7.63 9.11
CA HIS A 82 3.81 -7.11 7.80
C HIS A 82 4.78 -6.03 7.31
N ARG A 83 4.70 -5.71 6.03
CA ARG A 83 5.46 -4.66 5.37
C ARG A 83 4.65 -4.13 4.19
N LEU A 84 4.64 -2.82 4.00
CA LEU A 84 4.16 -2.20 2.77
C LEU A 84 5.33 -1.52 2.04
N ALA A 85 5.56 -1.90 0.80
CA ALA A 85 6.47 -1.22 -0.11
C ALA A 85 5.67 -0.41 -1.13
N VAL A 86 5.91 0.91 -1.14
CA VAL A 86 5.33 1.81 -2.13
C VAL A 86 6.38 2.07 -3.22
N PHE A 87 5.98 1.96 -4.49
CA PHE A 87 6.83 2.20 -5.65
C PHE A 87 6.23 3.26 -6.58
N GLU A 88 7.05 3.88 -7.38
CA GLU A 88 6.58 4.88 -8.35
C GLU A 88 5.79 4.18 -9.48
N GLY A 89 4.51 4.53 -9.63
CA GLY A 89 3.63 3.92 -10.64
C GLY A 89 2.16 3.87 -10.25
N GLY A 90 1.36 3.28 -11.14
CA GLY A 90 -0.08 3.08 -10.98
C GLY A 90 -0.44 1.68 -10.50
N HIS A 91 -1.63 1.21 -10.91
CA HIS A 91 -2.14 -0.12 -10.59
C HIS A 91 -1.50 -1.18 -11.47
N THR A 92 -0.26 -1.54 -11.14
CA THR A 92 0.58 -2.49 -11.90
C THR A 92 1.26 -3.48 -10.97
N LEU A 93 1.84 -4.54 -11.52
CA LEU A 93 2.79 -5.38 -10.80
C LEU A 93 3.97 -4.53 -10.31
N PRO A 94 4.52 -4.84 -9.13
CA PRO A 94 5.69 -4.12 -8.62
C PRO A 94 6.91 -4.34 -9.55
N PRO A 95 7.83 -3.36 -9.62
CA PRO A 95 9.12 -3.52 -10.27
C PRO A 95 9.91 -4.73 -9.71
N ALA A 96 10.84 -5.25 -10.48
CA ALA A 96 11.58 -6.47 -10.14
C ALA A 96 12.37 -6.36 -8.83
N ASP A 97 12.92 -5.19 -8.53
CA ASP A 97 13.64 -4.91 -7.29
C ASP A 97 12.72 -4.91 -6.06
N VAL A 98 11.50 -4.39 -6.19
CA VAL A 98 10.46 -4.42 -5.14
C VAL A 98 9.94 -5.85 -4.94
N ALA A 99 9.73 -6.60 -6.03
CA ALA A 99 9.35 -8.02 -5.96
C ALA A 99 10.44 -8.87 -5.28
N LEU A 100 11.72 -8.62 -5.63
CA LEU A 100 12.85 -9.27 -4.97
C LEU A 100 12.92 -8.91 -3.48
N ALA A 101 12.71 -7.64 -3.12
CA ALA A 101 12.69 -7.21 -1.73
C ALA A 101 11.57 -7.91 -0.92
N ALA A 102 10.43 -8.21 -1.53
CA ALA A 102 9.37 -8.98 -0.89
C ALA A 102 9.82 -10.41 -0.58
N VAL A 103 10.47 -11.09 -1.52
CA VAL A 103 11.02 -12.45 -1.30
C VAL A 103 12.12 -12.44 -0.24
N GLU A 104 13.05 -11.49 -0.31
CA GLU A 104 14.12 -11.31 0.67
C GLU A 104 13.57 -11.08 2.09
N TRP A 105 12.49 -10.29 2.21
CA TRP A 105 11.81 -10.07 3.48
C TRP A 105 11.16 -11.35 4.02
N LEU A 106 10.52 -12.16 3.17
CA LEU A 106 9.97 -13.46 3.57
C LEU A 106 11.07 -14.41 4.10
N GLU A 107 12.28 -14.36 3.53
CA GLU A 107 13.42 -15.14 4.05
C GLU A 107 13.86 -14.67 5.45
N LEU A 108 13.87 -13.34 5.72
CA LEU A 108 14.12 -12.81 7.05
C LEU A 108 13.05 -13.29 8.05
N GLN A 109 11.76 -13.23 7.68
CA GLN A 109 10.65 -13.70 8.53
C GLN A 109 10.75 -15.22 8.79
N ALA A 110 11.14 -16.01 7.80
CA ALA A 110 11.35 -17.45 7.97
C ALA A 110 12.49 -17.75 8.96
N MET A 111 13.57 -16.96 8.97
CA MET A 111 14.64 -17.08 9.97
C MET A 111 14.17 -16.64 11.36
N LYS A 112 13.45 -15.53 11.46
CA LYS A 112 12.90 -15.02 12.74
C LYS A 112 11.92 -15.98 13.39
N SER A 113 11.10 -16.66 12.59
CA SER A 113 10.12 -17.66 13.09
C SER A 113 10.71 -19.04 13.34
N GLY A 114 11.98 -19.28 13.00
CA GLY A 114 12.62 -20.60 13.08
C GLY A 114 12.13 -21.58 12.00
N ALA A 115 11.42 -21.12 10.98
CA ALA A 115 11.03 -21.94 9.84
C ALA A 115 12.22 -22.37 8.98
N ARG A 116 13.32 -21.60 9.02
CA ARG A 116 14.63 -21.98 8.48
C ARG A 116 15.75 -21.58 9.45
N PRO A 117 16.94 -22.23 9.39
CA PRO A 117 18.12 -21.79 10.14
C PRO A 117 18.53 -20.37 9.76
N ILE A 118 19.13 -19.64 10.71
CA ILE A 118 19.71 -18.33 10.44
C ILE A 118 20.92 -18.50 9.50
N ASP A 119 20.89 -17.78 8.40
CA ASP A 119 21.95 -17.67 7.42
C ASP A 119 22.62 -16.30 7.60
N ALA A 120 23.70 -16.27 8.37
CA ALA A 120 24.40 -15.04 8.71
C ALA A 120 24.92 -14.29 7.47
N ALA A 121 25.39 -14.99 6.45
CA ALA A 121 25.86 -14.36 5.20
C ALA A 121 24.73 -13.69 4.42
N LEU A 122 23.55 -14.32 4.41
CA LEU A 122 22.34 -13.70 3.82
C LEU A 122 21.90 -12.49 4.63
N VAL A 123 21.86 -12.58 5.97
CA VAL A 123 21.48 -11.48 6.86
C VAL A 123 22.41 -10.27 6.64
N ASP A 124 23.72 -10.48 6.59
CA ASP A 124 24.69 -9.40 6.37
C ASP A 124 24.54 -8.75 5.00
N ARG A 125 24.35 -9.54 3.94
CA ARG A 125 24.13 -9.01 2.58
C ARG A 125 22.84 -8.18 2.51
N LEU A 126 21.75 -8.66 3.12
CA LEU A 126 20.48 -7.94 3.12
C LEU A 126 20.55 -6.67 3.96
N TRP A 127 21.31 -6.70 5.05
CA TRP A 127 21.56 -5.51 5.86
C TRP A 127 22.31 -4.44 5.07
N GLN A 128 23.43 -4.79 4.41
CA GLN A 128 24.19 -3.85 3.58
C GLN A 128 23.31 -3.24 2.48
N LYS A 129 22.46 -4.05 1.82
CA LYS A 129 21.49 -3.56 0.85
C LYS A 129 20.50 -2.55 1.48
N ARG A 130 20.08 -2.82 2.71
CA ARG A 130 19.17 -1.92 3.44
C ARG A 130 19.87 -0.62 3.85
N GLU A 131 21.08 -0.69 4.35
CA GLU A 131 21.88 0.50 4.67
C GLU A 131 22.09 1.39 3.45
N HIS A 132 22.47 0.82 2.32
CA HIS A 132 22.62 1.55 1.09
C HIS A 132 21.30 2.23 0.63
N ALA A 133 20.18 1.55 0.74
CA ALA A 133 18.87 2.13 0.45
C ALA A 133 18.54 3.30 1.40
N ILE A 134 18.84 3.18 2.69
CA ILE A 134 18.65 4.24 3.68
C ILE A 134 19.54 5.47 3.37
N GLU A 135 20.77 5.25 2.95
CA GLU A 135 21.72 6.32 2.61
C GLU A 135 21.35 7.05 1.31
N SER A 136 20.73 6.36 0.37
CA SER A 136 20.32 6.93 -0.92
C SER A 136 19.08 7.81 -0.84
N VAL A 137 18.34 7.80 0.29
CA VAL A 137 17.14 8.62 0.46
C VAL A 137 17.49 10.08 0.73
N ALA A 138 16.99 10.97 -0.11
CA ALA A 138 17.32 12.40 -0.06
C ALA A 138 16.70 13.14 1.16
N THR A 139 15.62 12.62 1.75
CA THR A 139 14.89 13.33 2.79
C THR A 139 14.91 12.59 4.13
N ARG A 140 15.04 13.34 5.23
CA ARG A 140 15.00 12.77 6.59
C ARG A 140 13.66 12.08 6.89
N SER A 141 12.56 12.63 6.41
CA SER A 141 11.22 12.04 6.56
C SER A 141 11.07 10.71 5.81
N GLY A 142 11.72 10.56 4.65
CA GLY A 142 11.80 9.27 3.95
C GLY A 142 12.78 8.29 4.62
N THR A 143 13.83 8.78 5.26
CA THR A 143 14.82 7.94 5.96
C THR A 143 14.24 7.25 7.21
N LEU A 144 13.39 7.94 7.98
CA LEU A 144 12.84 7.40 9.23
C LEU A 144 12.07 6.08 9.05
N PRO A 145 11.08 5.96 8.14
CA PRO A 145 10.37 4.70 7.96
C PRO A 145 11.29 3.56 7.47
N LEU A 146 12.33 3.84 6.68
CA LEU A 146 13.29 2.83 6.26
C LEU A 146 14.16 2.33 7.42
N LEU A 147 14.58 3.22 8.32
CA LEU A 147 15.29 2.84 9.55
C LEU A 147 14.41 2.01 10.47
N GLN A 148 13.17 2.41 10.70
CA GLN A 148 12.21 1.66 11.50
C GLN A 148 11.98 0.26 10.91
N ALA A 149 11.80 0.18 9.59
CA ALA A 149 11.68 -1.07 8.87
C ALA A 149 12.92 -1.96 9.03
N ALA A 150 14.13 -1.39 8.93
CA ALA A 150 15.37 -2.14 9.11
C ALA A 150 15.49 -2.66 10.54
N VAL A 151 15.21 -1.85 11.54
CA VAL A 151 15.21 -2.28 12.95
C VAL A 151 14.26 -3.45 13.16
N GLU A 152 13.02 -3.32 12.69
CA GLU A 152 12.01 -4.37 12.83
C GLU A 152 12.43 -5.67 12.10
N ASP A 153 12.85 -5.57 10.84
CA ASP A 153 13.20 -6.71 10.01
C ASP A 153 14.39 -7.52 10.57
N PHE A 154 15.38 -6.83 11.13
CA PHE A 154 16.64 -7.45 11.55
C PHE A 154 16.79 -7.69 13.07
N THR A 155 15.84 -7.21 13.89
CA THR A 155 15.82 -7.52 15.33
C THR A 155 15.76 -9.04 15.54
N GLY A 156 16.68 -9.55 16.37
CA GLY A 156 16.86 -10.98 16.64
C GLY A 156 17.74 -11.72 15.62
N LEU A 157 18.13 -11.08 14.51
CA LEU A 157 19.03 -11.65 13.51
C LEU A 157 20.43 -11.02 13.56
N ARG A 158 20.54 -9.77 13.99
CA ARG A 158 21.78 -9.03 14.17
C ARG A 158 21.64 -7.89 15.17
N ASP A 159 22.74 -7.21 15.51
CA ASP A 159 22.69 -5.96 16.28
C ASP A 159 22.10 -4.82 15.44
N VAL A 160 21.01 -4.24 15.94
CA VAL A 160 20.30 -3.10 15.33
C VAL A 160 20.36 -1.84 16.20
N ALA A 161 21.12 -1.83 17.30
CA ALA A 161 21.19 -0.72 18.24
C ALA A 161 21.57 0.61 17.57
N PRO A 162 22.57 0.67 16.65
CA PRO A 162 22.91 1.92 15.96
C PRO A 162 21.75 2.46 15.10
N ALA A 163 21.04 1.60 14.38
CA ALA A 163 19.89 1.99 13.56
C ALA A 163 18.71 2.46 14.44
N THR A 164 18.50 1.78 15.57
CA THR A 164 17.48 2.16 16.57
C THR A 164 17.76 3.56 17.14
N ALA A 165 18.99 3.85 17.51
CA ALA A 165 19.39 5.16 18.01
C ALA A 165 19.15 6.26 16.96
N ARG A 166 19.52 6.00 15.70
CA ARG A 166 19.31 6.92 14.57
C ARG A 166 17.83 7.14 14.29
N ALA A 167 17.01 6.08 14.29
CA ALA A 167 15.55 6.19 14.12
C ALA A 167 14.92 7.01 15.25
N THR A 168 15.35 6.78 16.50
CA THR A 168 14.87 7.52 17.67
C THR A 168 15.21 9.01 17.58
N ALA A 169 16.41 9.35 17.13
CA ALA A 169 16.82 10.75 16.93
C ALA A 169 16.01 11.44 15.82
N LEU A 170 15.81 10.77 14.68
CA LEU A 170 14.98 11.30 13.60
C LEU A 170 13.51 11.43 13.98
N GLY A 171 12.97 10.52 14.79
CA GLY A 171 11.59 10.59 15.28
C GLY A 171 11.32 11.78 16.20
N LYS A 172 12.37 12.45 16.71
CA LYS A 172 12.28 13.70 17.50
C LYS A 172 12.52 14.95 16.67
N ASP A 173 12.94 14.81 15.42
CA ASP A 173 13.18 15.94 14.52
C ASP A 173 11.84 16.57 14.12
N LYS A 174 11.70 17.86 14.42
CA LYS A 174 10.46 18.63 14.19
C LYS A 174 10.04 18.59 12.71
N ALA A 175 10.98 18.76 11.80
CA ALA A 175 10.70 18.75 10.36
C ALA A 175 10.23 17.36 9.88
N VAL A 176 10.76 16.28 10.46
CA VAL A 176 10.31 14.91 10.16
C VAL A 176 8.89 14.69 10.69
N ILE A 177 8.61 15.12 11.92
CA ILE A 177 7.25 15.02 12.51
C ILE A 177 6.24 15.80 11.66
N GLU A 178 6.57 17.02 11.24
CA GLU A 178 5.70 17.85 10.41
C GLU A 178 5.44 17.22 9.03
N ALA A 179 6.46 16.65 8.39
CA ALA A 179 6.34 15.98 7.09
C ALA A 179 5.45 14.72 7.19
N LEU A 180 5.61 13.89 8.22
CA LEU A 180 4.78 12.71 8.44
C LEU A 180 3.33 13.10 8.78
N ALA A 181 3.14 14.13 9.60
CA ALA A 181 1.82 14.66 9.88
C ALA A 181 1.13 15.24 8.64
N HIS A 182 1.90 15.85 7.73
CA HIS A 182 1.38 16.31 6.43
C HIS A 182 0.91 15.13 5.58
N GLN A 183 1.71 14.07 5.45
CA GLN A 183 1.30 12.85 4.75
C GLN A 183 0.00 12.27 5.31
N GLN A 184 -0.12 12.20 6.64
CA GLN A 184 -1.34 11.71 7.29
C GLN A 184 -2.57 12.58 6.99
N ARG A 185 -2.40 13.91 6.95
CA ARG A 185 -3.49 14.84 6.58
C ARG A 185 -3.94 14.62 5.13
N VAL A 186 -3.00 14.44 4.20
CA VAL A 186 -3.31 14.16 2.79
C VAL A 186 -4.07 12.83 2.66
N ASP A 187 -3.62 11.76 3.33
CA ASP A 187 -4.30 10.47 3.33
C ASP A 187 -5.75 10.58 3.89
N ALA A 188 -5.91 11.33 4.97
CA ALA A 188 -7.23 11.54 5.59
C ALA A 188 -8.17 12.37 4.69
N GLU A 189 -7.64 13.36 3.98
CA GLU A 189 -8.42 14.14 3.02
C GLU A 189 -8.80 13.32 1.79
N GLU A 190 -7.91 12.46 1.32
CA GLU A 190 -8.21 11.51 0.25
C GLU A 190 -9.40 10.61 0.62
N ALA A 191 -9.37 10.01 1.83
CA ALA A 191 -10.45 9.17 2.33
C ALA A 191 -11.78 9.94 2.39
N ARG A 192 -11.78 11.14 3.01
CA ARG A 192 -12.98 11.98 3.12
C ARG A 192 -13.54 12.38 1.75
N THR A 193 -12.66 12.68 0.80
CA THR A 193 -13.09 13.06 -0.55
C THR A 193 -13.75 11.88 -1.27
N ILE A 194 -13.18 10.68 -1.17
CA ILE A 194 -13.78 9.46 -1.74
C ILE A 194 -15.15 9.18 -1.11
N ASP A 195 -15.26 9.26 0.22
CA ASP A 195 -16.53 9.02 0.91
C ASP A 195 -17.60 10.06 0.55
N ARG A 196 -17.20 11.33 0.46
CA ARG A 196 -18.11 12.38 -0.02
C ARG A 196 -18.61 12.11 -1.44
N MET A 197 -17.71 11.72 -2.35
CA MET A 197 -18.10 11.40 -3.73
C MET A 197 -19.05 10.19 -3.77
N ARG A 198 -18.84 9.15 -2.99
CA ARG A 198 -19.76 8.02 -2.87
C ARG A 198 -21.15 8.43 -2.36
N THR A 199 -21.19 9.31 -1.37
CA THR A 199 -22.45 9.86 -0.85
C THR A 199 -23.20 10.65 -1.93
N LEU A 200 -22.49 11.46 -2.69
CA LEU A 200 -23.08 12.21 -3.81
C LEU A 200 -23.51 11.28 -4.95
N GLU A 201 -22.76 10.24 -5.28
CA GLU A 201 -23.14 9.19 -6.23
C GLU A 201 -24.47 8.51 -5.80
N ALA A 202 -24.64 8.21 -4.52
CA ALA A 202 -25.91 7.68 -4.00
C ALA A 202 -27.05 8.70 -4.16
N GLY A 203 -26.78 10.00 -3.95
CA GLY A 203 -27.75 11.09 -4.16
C GLY A 203 -28.26 11.23 -5.61
N LEU A 204 -27.51 10.71 -6.60
CA LEU A 204 -27.96 10.71 -8.01
C LEU A 204 -29.21 9.85 -8.24
N GLN A 205 -29.51 8.89 -7.38
CA GLN A 205 -30.69 8.02 -7.44
C GLN A 205 -31.93 8.71 -6.87
N GLU A 206 -31.78 9.85 -6.19
CA GLU A 206 -32.88 10.61 -5.59
C GLU A 206 -33.24 11.83 -6.47
N PRO A 207 -34.42 11.90 -7.11
CA PRO A 207 -34.77 13.00 -8.03
C PRO A 207 -34.62 14.40 -7.42
N SER A 208 -34.93 14.54 -6.13
CA SER A 208 -34.81 15.81 -5.40
C SER A 208 -33.37 16.27 -5.15
N LYS A 209 -32.40 15.34 -5.07
CA LYS A 209 -30.98 15.63 -4.79
C LYS A 209 -30.11 15.61 -6.05
N ARG A 210 -30.58 14.98 -7.11
CA ARG A 210 -29.80 14.68 -8.31
C ARG A 210 -29.05 15.88 -8.89
N ARG A 211 -29.75 17.02 -9.05
CA ARG A 211 -29.15 18.23 -9.62
C ARG A 211 -28.02 18.77 -8.76
N GLU A 212 -28.24 18.85 -7.45
CA GLU A 212 -27.24 19.31 -6.48
C GLU A 212 -26.04 18.36 -6.45
N SER A 213 -26.28 17.04 -6.37
CA SER A 213 -25.24 16.02 -6.38
C SER A 213 -24.37 16.08 -7.64
N LEU A 214 -24.96 16.26 -8.83
CA LEU A 214 -24.20 16.44 -10.08
C LEU A 214 -23.32 17.69 -10.04
N GLY A 215 -23.84 18.82 -9.58
CA GLY A 215 -23.07 20.06 -9.46
C GLY A 215 -21.92 19.96 -8.48
N ASP A 216 -22.14 19.33 -7.33
CA ASP A 216 -21.11 19.09 -6.32
C ASP A 216 -20.02 18.15 -6.83
N LEU A 217 -20.42 17.05 -7.50
CA LEU A 217 -19.47 16.10 -8.12
C LEU A 217 -18.60 16.79 -9.19
N GLU A 218 -19.20 17.62 -10.06
CA GLU A 218 -18.46 18.38 -11.07
C GLU A 218 -17.45 19.34 -10.42
N GLY A 219 -17.86 20.03 -9.36
CA GLY A 219 -16.99 20.90 -8.58
C GLY A 219 -15.79 20.17 -7.96
N ILE A 220 -16.02 18.98 -7.40
CA ILE A 220 -14.95 18.13 -6.84
C ILE A 220 -14.01 17.67 -7.95
N LEU A 221 -14.54 17.11 -9.05
CA LEU A 221 -13.74 16.60 -10.17
C LEU A 221 -12.90 17.69 -10.82
N THR A 222 -13.44 18.90 -10.95
CA THR A 222 -12.69 20.06 -11.49
C THR A 222 -11.50 20.42 -10.60
N ARG A 223 -11.67 20.46 -9.28
CA ARG A 223 -10.58 20.73 -8.33
C ARG A 223 -9.52 19.63 -8.38
N LEU A 224 -9.95 18.36 -8.36
CA LEU A 224 -9.06 17.21 -8.45
C LEU A 224 -8.26 17.21 -9.75
N SER A 225 -8.91 17.50 -10.88
CA SER A 225 -8.22 17.59 -12.18
C SER A 225 -7.16 18.69 -12.21
N ARG A 226 -7.42 19.84 -11.61
CA ARG A 226 -6.44 20.92 -11.48
C ARG A 226 -5.25 20.47 -10.64
N SER A 227 -5.50 19.86 -9.49
CA SER A 227 -4.43 19.35 -8.62
C SER A 227 -3.63 18.22 -9.29
N ALA A 228 -4.30 17.28 -9.96
CA ALA A 228 -3.68 16.15 -10.66
C ALA A 228 -2.76 16.57 -11.82
N ASN A 229 -3.00 17.74 -12.40
CA ASN A 229 -2.22 18.32 -13.49
C ASN A 229 -1.23 19.42 -13.03
N ALA A 230 -1.06 19.60 -11.72
CA ALA A 230 -0.07 20.53 -11.19
C ALA A 230 1.34 20.14 -11.65
N PRO A 231 2.24 21.11 -12.00
CA PRO A 231 3.56 20.80 -12.53
C PRO A 231 4.50 20.19 -11.48
N ALA A 232 4.35 20.61 -10.21
CA ALA A 232 5.16 20.09 -9.11
C ALA A 232 4.66 18.70 -8.68
N ASP A 233 5.56 17.76 -8.52
CA ASP A 233 5.23 16.50 -7.88
C ASP A 233 5.04 16.71 -6.38
N SER A 234 3.84 16.41 -5.88
CA SER A 234 3.46 16.60 -4.48
C SER A 234 2.51 15.48 -4.03
N LEU A 235 2.38 15.33 -2.72
CA LEU A 235 1.44 14.37 -2.14
C LEU A 235 0.00 14.66 -2.56
N GLU A 236 -0.38 15.93 -2.65
CA GLU A 236 -1.71 16.37 -3.10
C GLU A 236 -1.95 16.04 -4.57
N ARG A 237 -0.93 16.20 -5.44
CA ARG A 237 -1.02 15.80 -6.83
C ARG A 237 -1.22 14.29 -6.96
N GLN A 238 -0.41 13.49 -6.26
CA GLN A 238 -0.52 12.04 -6.26
C GLN A 238 -1.88 11.59 -5.71
N SER A 239 -2.34 12.17 -4.60
CA SER A 239 -3.67 11.90 -4.03
C SER A 239 -4.80 12.23 -5.02
N ALA A 240 -4.76 13.40 -5.66
CA ALA A 240 -5.77 13.80 -6.65
C ALA A 240 -5.83 12.81 -7.82
N ARG A 241 -4.68 12.33 -8.31
CA ARG A 241 -4.60 11.31 -9.37
C ARG A 241 -5.19 9.98 -8.91
N ARG A 242 -4.90 9.52 -7.68
CA ARG A 242 -5.49 8.31 -7.10
C ARG A 242 -7.01 8.42 -7.00
N ILE A 243 -7.53 9.53 -6.46
CA ILE A 243 -8.98 9.75 -6.35
C ILE A 243 -9.63 9.70 -7.73
N LEU A 244 -9.11 10.43 -8.72
CA LEU A 244 -9.65 10.41 -10.08
C LEU A 244 -9.64 9.00 -10.68
N ARG A 245 -8.58 8.22 -10.48
CA ARG A 245 -8.53 6.82 -10.93
C ARG A 245 -9.56 5.96 -10.20
N THR A 246 -9.68 6.10 -8.87
CA THR A 246 -10.65 5.36 -8.06
C THR A 246 -12.08 5.60 -8.53
N VAL A 247 -12.46 6.84 -8.80
CA VAL A 247 -13.85 7.17 -9.18
C VAL A 247 -14.15 6.88 -10.65
N THR A 248 -13.16 6.96 -11.54
CA THR A 248 -13.36 6.67 -12.97
C THR A 248 -13.24 5.19 -13.31
N MET A 249 -12.50 4.40 -12.49
CA MET A 249 -12.41 2.94 -12.66
C MET A 249 -13.71 2.26 -12.24
N GLY A 250 -14.24 1.39 -13.11
CA GLY A 250 -15.47 0.65 -12.82
C GLY A 250 -16.71 1.52 -12.59
N ALA A 251 -16.71 2.80 -13.00
CA ALA A 251 -17.83 3.70 -12.81
C ALA A 251 -19.13 3.15 -13.43
N ALA A 252 -19.05 2.56 -14.61
CA ALA A 252 -20.21 1.96 -15.29
C ALA A 252 -20.78 0.71 -14.57
N GLU A 253 -20.02 0.11 -13.67
CA GLU A 253 -20.48 -1.01 -12.83
C GLU A 253 -21.23 -0.50 -11.58
N ARG A 254 -20.89 0.73 -11.12
CA ARG A 254 -21.45 1.33 -9.89
C ARG A 254 -22.65 2.21 -10.13
N THR A 255 -22.78 2.82 -11.29
CA THR A 255 -23.85 3.76 -11.60
C THR A 255 -24.38 3.58 -13.01
N GLN A 256 -25.68 3.85 -13.21
CA GLN A 256 -26.34 3.91 -14.50
C GLN A 256 -26.65 5.37 -14.92
N ASP A 257 -26.26 6.36 -14.13
CA ASP A 257 -26.50 7.76 -14.43
C ASP A 257 -25.61 8.22 -15.60
N LYS A 258 -26.24 8.44 -16.75
CA LYS A 258 -25.54 8.75 -18.01
C LYS A 258 -24.81 10.09 -17.96
N ASP A 259 -25.40 11.10 -17.30
CA ASP A 259 -24.77 12.42 -17.21
C ASP A 259 -23.51 12.36 -16.36
N TYR A 260 -23.57 11.61 -15.26
CA TYR A 260 -22.40 11.40 -14.42
C TYR A 260 -21.31 10.58 -15.12
N LEU A 261 -21.67 9.51 -15.82
CA LEU A 261 -20.70 8.72 -16.60
C LEU A 261 -20.04 9.59 -17.70
N GLN A 262 -20.81 10.44 -18.38
CA GLN A 262 -20.27 11.37 -19.36
C GLN A 262 -19.35 12.42 -18.71
N MET A 263 -19.72 12.90 -17.53
CA MET A 263 -18.86 13.79 -16.73
C MET A 263 -17.54 13.13 -16.38
N LEU A 264 -17.55 11.92 -15.79
CA LEU A 264 -16.34 11.18 -15.43
C LEU A 264 -15.41 10.94 -16.62
N ALA A 265 -15.95 10.72 -17.81
CA ALA A 265 -15.15 10.52 -19.02
C ALA A 265 -14.24 11.71 -19.34
N LYS A 266 -14.64 12.95 -19.00
CA LYS A 266 -13.86 14.18 -19.21
C LYS A 266 -12.63 14.27 -18.28
N TYR A 267 -12.69 13.60 -17.10
CA TYR A 267 -11.66 13.67 -16.07
C TYR A 267 -10.80 12.42 -16.00
N ARG A 268 -10.96 11.51 -16.96
CA ARG A 268 -10.17 10.28 -17.03
C ARG A 268 -8.71 10.61 -17.30
N LEU A 269 -7.85 10.24 -16.37
CA LEU A 269 -6.41 10.35 -16.58
C LEU A 269 -5.94 9.36 -17.65
N GLY A 270 -5.01 9.77 -18.51
CA GLY A 270 -4.35 8.86 -19.44
C GLY A 270 -3.68 7.68 -18.70
N ARG A 271 -3.49 6.59 -19.43
CA ARG A 271 -2.76 5.40 -18.93
C ARG A 271 -1.31 5.72 -18.66
#